data_6d841893ae16a810178f9b550a4d1fbb
#
_entry.id   6d841893ae16a810178f9b550a4d1fbb
#
_cell.length_a   1.000
_cell.length_b   1.000
_cell.length_c   1.000
_cell.angle_alpha   90.00
_cell.angle_beta   90.00
_cell.angle_gamma   90.00
#
_symmetry.space_group_name_H-M   'P 1'
#
loop_
_entity.id
_entity.type
_entity.pdbx_description
1 polymer ?
#
loop_
_entity_poly.entity_id
_entity_poly.type
_entity_poly.pdbx_seq_one_letter_code
_entity_poly.pdbx_strand_id
1 'polypeptide(L)'
;MMTRQKGKCKMKVLSLFDGISCGMVALERAGIPVERYVAYEIDENAIKVSKHNYQQIEHCGDVTKVDFTQYKDFNLLIGGSPCQDLCSMGSHEGLAGEKSKLFFEFTRALKEVKPRYFLFENNASMSKENRDIISSYMGCDPVLINSADFSAQVRKRLYWTNIPINEYEPKNIVIQNILQNDIPRECLTEKINKYVFSGEYEGRKIEKTTRNSIRTPEQKSRTICTHSYNLSSNAGVCFKIGNEYYKPNQVEFERLQTLPDNYTSVLPIKKAVFGIGNGWTVDVIAHILKGLKR
;
A
#
# COMPACT_ATOMS: atom_id res chain seq x y z
N MET A 1 -26.26 -38.01 11.06
CA MET A 1 -24.86 -37.58 11.30
C MET A 1 -24.80 -36.08 11.06
N MET A 2 -24.83 -35.28 12.10
CA MET A 2 -24.64 -33.80 11.98
C MET A 2 -23.16 -33.53 11.79
N THR A 3 -22.74 -33.13 10.60
CA THR A 3 -21.42 -32.59 10.34
C THR A 3 -21.25 -31.30 11.11
N ARG A 4 -20.50 -31.33 12.23
CA ARG A 4 -20.01 -30.13 12.89
C ARG A 4 -19.21 -29.30 11.88
N GLN A 5 -19.81 -28.24 11.35
CA GLN A 5 -19.03 -27.19 10.71
C GLN A 5 -18.03 -26.70 11.76
N LYS A 6 -16.73 -27.01 11.55
CA LYS A 6 -15.64 -26.40 12.33
C LYS A 6 -15.80 -24.89 12.15
N GLY A 7 -16.20 -24.19 13.20
CA GLY A 7 -16.32 -22.75 13.20
C GLY A 7 -14.98 -22.17 12.74
N LYS A 8 -14.99 -21.34 11.66
CA LYS A 8 -13.79 -20.65 11.20
C LYS A 8 -13.25 -19.84 12.37
N CYS A 9 -12.00 -20.11 12.76
CA CYS A 9 -11.33 -19.34 13.81
C CYS A 9 -11.29 -17.87 13.38
N LYS A 10 -11.92 -17.00 14.18
CA LYS A 10 -11.92 -15.55 13.92
C LYS A 10 -10.56 -14.99 14.31
N MET A 11 -10.06 -14.02 13.53
CA MET A 11 -8.75 -13.42 13.75
C MET A 11 -8.84 -12.18 14.64
N LYS A 12 -7.95 -12.11 15.65
CA LYS A 12 -7.63 -10.86 16.36
C LYS A 12 -6.39 -10.27 15.71
N VAL A 13 -6.52 -9.09 15.13
CA VAL A 13 -5.54 -8.46 14.26
C VAL A 13 -4.97 -7.22 14.93
N LEU A 14 -3.65 -7.17 15.07
CA LEU A 14 -2.91 -5.98 15.44
C LEU A 14 -2.23 -5.42 14.18
N SER A 15 -2.64 -4.23 13.78
CA SER A 15 -2.10 -3.53 12.60
C SER A 15 -1.29 -2.32 13.04
N LEU A 16 -0.01 -2.30 12.68
CA LEU A 16 0.89 -1.19 12.95
C LEU A 16 1.14 -0.40 11.66
N PHE A 17 1.11 0.93 11.76
CA PHE A 17 1.20 1.81 10.58
C PHE A 17 0.07 1.54 9.59
N ASP A 18 -1.15 1.44 10.12
CA ASP A 18 -2.32 0.88 9.43
C ASP A 18 -2.72 1.66 8.17
N GLY A 19 -2.39 2.95 8.12
CA GLY A 19 -2.76 3.82 7.01
C GLY A 19 -4.27 3.89 6.85
N ILE A 20 -4.73 3.69 5.63
CA ILE A 20 -6.15 3.71 5.27
C ILE A 20 -6.83 2.34 5.44
N SER A 21 -6.29 1.45 6.30
CA SER A 21 -6.81 0.11 6.61
C SER A 21 -6.90 -0.85 5.42
N CYS A 22 -5.92 -0.81 4.51
CA CYS A 22 -5.80 -1.78 3.41
C CYS A 22 -5.76 -3.23 3.91
N GLY A 23 -5.23 -3.46 5.12
CA GLY A 23 -5.18 -4.77 5.76
C GLY A 23 -6.56 -5.35 6.04
N MET A 24 -7.51 -4.51 6.50
CA MET A 24 -8.89 -4.94 6.74
C MET A 24 -9.61 -5.30 5.43
N VAL A 25 -9.47 -4.45 4.39
CA VAL A 25 -10.01 -4.75 3.05
C VAL A 25 -9.46 -6.09 2.51
N ALA A 26 -8.16 -6.34 2.73
CA ALA A 26 -7.50 -7.56 2.29
C ALA A 26 -8.01 -8.81 3.04
N LEU A 27 -8.25 -8.71 4.36
CA LEU A 27 -8.83 -9.78 5.16
C LEU A 27 -10.24 -10.15 4.68
N GLU A 28 -11.09 -9.16 4.43
CA GLU A 28 -12.42 -9.37 3.87
C GLU A 28 -12.34 -10.06 2.51
N ARG A 29 -11.48 -9.55 1.60
CA ARG A 29 -11.29 -10.13 0.26
C ARG A 29 -10.72 -11.55 0.29
N ALA A 30 -9.88 -11.84 1.28
CA ALA A 30 -9.39 -13.19 1.54
C ALA A 30 -10.46 -14.10 2.19
N GLY A 31 -11.59 -13.55 2.65
CA GLY A 31 -12.66 -14.26 3.36
C GLY A 31 -12.17 -14.78 4.72
N ILE A 32 -11.35 -13.99 5.41
CA ILE A 32 -10.86 -14.25 6.77
C ILE A 32 -11.74 -13.47 7.75
N PRO A 33 -12.51 -14.14 8.61
CA PRO A 33 -13.35 -13.45 9.59
C PRO A 33 -12.49 -12.79 10.66
N VAL A 34 -12.78 -11.53 10.96
CA VAL A 34 -12.11 -10.74 11.98
C VAL A 34 -13.00 -10.63 13.21
N GLU A 35 -12.47 -10.91 14.39
CA GLU A 35 -13.13 -10.75 15.68
C GLU A 35 -12.86 -9.36 16.26
N ARG A 36 -11.59 -8.94 16.19
CA ARG A 36 -11.13 -7.67 16.71
C ARG A 36 -9.99 -7.14 15.83
N TYR A 37 -10.01 -5.86 15.51
CA TYR A 37 -8.95 -5.20 14.75
C TYR A 37 -8.52 -3.96 15.48
N VAL A 38 -7.26 -3.92 15.90
CA VAL A 38 -6.63 -2.78 16.57
C VAL A 38 -5.60 -2.18 15.62
N ALA A 39 -5.72 -0.88 15.38
CA ALA A 39 -4.91 -0.13 14.43
C ALA A 39 -4.10 0.97 15.13
N TYR A 40 -2.79 0.99 14.88
CA TYR A 40 -1.90 2.09 15.26
C TYR A 40 -1.59 2.92 14.01
N GLU A 41 -2.08 4.13 14.00
CA GLU A 41 -1.91 5.12 12.93
C GLU A 41 -2.04 6.52 13.55
N ILE A 42 -1.25 7.48 13.04
CA ILE A 42 -1.24 8.86 13.53
C ILE A 42 -1.73 9.87 12.49
N ASP A 43 -1.79 9.49 11.19
CA ASP A 43 -2.31 10.36 10.14
C ASP A 43 -3.83 10.47 10.24
N GLU A 44 -4.32 11.66 10.60
CA GLU A 44 -5.74 11.92 10.78
C GLU A 44 -6.57 11.69 9.51
N ASN A 45 -6.00 11.93 8.31
CA ASN A 45 -6.70 11.66 7.05
C ASN A 45 -6.82 10.16 6.79
N ALA A 46 -5.78 9.39 7.09
CA ALA A 46 -5.82 7.94 7.00
C ALA A 46 -6.86 7.35 7.99
N ILE A 47 -6.83 7.80 9.24
CA ILE A 47 -7.82 7.41 10.27
C ILE A 47 -9.25 7.80 9.83
N LYS A 48 -9.43 8.96 9.21
CA LYS A 48 -10.75 9.39 8.70
C LYS A 48 -11.28 8.45 7.62
N VAL A 49 -10.45 8.01 6.68
CA VAL A 49 -10.81 7.02 5.65
C VAL A 49 -11.15 5.67 6.30
N SER A 50 -10.31 5.21 7.22
CA SER A 50 -10.53 3.96 7.93
C SER A 50 -11.87 3.96 8.67
N LYS A 51 -12.14 4.97 9.49
CA LYS A 51 -13.40 5.10 10.25
C LYS A 51 -14.64 5.22 9.36
N HIS A 52 -14.52 5.83 8.18
CA HIS A 52 -15.62 5.92 7.23
C HIS A 52 -16.03 4.54 6.71
N ASN A 53 -15.06 3.68 6.43
CA ASN A 53 -15.31 2.36 5.87
C ASN A 53 -15.53 1.29 6.96
N TYR A 54 -14.87 1.43 8.13
CA TYR A 54 -14.80 0.41 9.17
C TYR A 54 -14.95 1.02 10.57
N GLN A 55 -16.16 1.22 11.02
CA GLN A 55 -16.44 1.78 12.35
C GLN A 55 -15.99 0.88 13.51
N GLN A 56 -15.81 -0.42 13.26
CA GLN A 56 -15.39 -1.42 14.24
C GLN A 56 -13.89 -1.46 14.50
N ILE A 57 -13.08 -0.74 13.72
CA ILE A 57 -11.62 -0.68 13.94
C ILE A 57 -11.32 0.21 15.15
N GLU A 58 -10.54 -0.34 16.09
CA GLU A 58 -10.05 0.38 17.26
C GLU A 58 -8.79 1.14 16.92
N HIS A 59 -8.86 2.47 16.80
CA HIS A 59 -7.70 3.33 16.53
C HIS A 59 -7.01 3.77 17.82
N CYS A 60 -5.73 3.40 17.99
CA CYS A 60 -4.95 3.60 19.21
C CYS A 60 -3.81 4.62 19.10
N GLY A 61 -3.64 5.27 17.92
CA GLY A 61 -2.69 6.39 17.74
C GLY A 61 -1.24 5.96 17.61
N ASP A 62 -0.38 6.47 18.48
CA ASP A 62 1.08 6.36 18.37
C ASP A 62 1.61 5.01 18.87
N VAL A 63 2.23 4.26 17.96
CA VAL A 63 2.81 2.93 18.23
C VAL A 63 3.97 2.95 19.23
N THR A 64 4.65 4.07 19.39
CA THR A 64 5.81 4.19 20.30
C THR A 64 5.43 4.22 21.77
N LYS A 65 4.17 4.48 22.09
CA LYS A 65 3.65 4.65 23.46
C LYS A 65 2.92 3.43 24.00
N VAL A 66 2.89 2.32 23.24
CA VAL A 66 2.08 1.15 23.57
C VAL A 66 2.84 0.11 24.41
N ASP A 67 2.13 -0.51 25.34
CA ASP A 67 2.51 -1.79 25.94
C ASP A 67 1.88 -2.92 25.13
N PHE A 68 2.66 -3.61 24.32
CA PHE A 68 2.16 -4.68 23.46
C PHE A 68 1.78 -5.95 24.23
N THR A 69 2.17 -6.09 25.50
CA THR A 69 1.84 -7.27 26.30
C THR A 69 0.34 -7.43 26.52
N GLN A 70 -0.45 -6.36 26.36
CA GLN A 70 -1.91 -6.40 26.40
C GLN A 70 -2.56 -7.14 25.21
N TYR A 71 -1.79 -7.42 24.14
CA TYR A 71 -2.26 -8.06 22.90
C TYR A 71 -1.76 -9.52 22.76
N LYS A 72 -1.37 -10.19 23.84
CA LYS A 72 -0.87 -11.58 23.80
C LYS A 72 -1.86 -12.60 23.24
N ASP A 73 -3.14 -12.28 23.19
CA ASP A 73 -4.19 -13.10 22.60
C ASP A 73 -4.47 -12.80 21.12
N PHE A 74 -3.74 -11.82 20.54
CA PHE A 74 -3.82 -11.52 19.12
C PHE A 74 -3.00 -12.53 18.31
N ASN A 75 -3.59 -13.00 17.22
CA ASN A 75 -3.02 -14.09 16.44
C ASN A 75 -2.49 -13.68 15.07
N LEU A 76 -2.71 -12.42 14.67
CA LEU A 76 -2.14 -11.86 13.44
C LEU A 76 -1.58 -10.46 13.72
N LEU A 77 -0.30 -10.26 13.43
CA LEU A 77 0.37 -8.95 13.42
C LEU A 77 0.67 -8.56 11.97
N ILE A 78 0.19 -7.41 11.53
CA ILE A 78 0.46 -6.88 10.20
C ILE A 78 1.01 -5.46 10.28
N GLY A 79 1.82 -5.05 9.29
CA GLY A 79 2.30 -3.68 9.22
C GLY A 79 3.33 -3.45 8.13
N GLY A 80 3.56 -2.17 7.84
CA GLY A 80 4.60 -1.72 6.93
C GLY A 80 5.16 -0.40 7.44
N SER A 81 6.33 -0.43 8.07
CA SER A 81 6.94 0.79 8.63
C SER A 81 7.33 1.77 7.51
N PRO A 82 7.30 3.09 7.77
CA PRO A 82 7.81 4.07 6.82
C PRO A 82 9.23 3.72 6.35
N CYS A 83 9.43 3.74 5.02
CA CYS A 83 10.68 3.34 4.37
C CYS A 83 11.55 4.53 3.94
N GLN A 84 11.26 5.77 4.39
CA GLN A 84 11.88 6.98 3.84
C GLN A 84 13.39 7.02 4.02
N ASP A 85 13.93 6.40 5.07
CA ASP A 85 15.37 6.34 5.33
C ASP A 85 16.03 5.09 4.72
N LEU A 86 15.22 4.09 4.33
CA LEU A 86 15.69 2.79 3.82
C LEU A 86 15.72 2.72 2.30
N CYS A 87 15.02 3.60 1.59
CA CYS A 87 14.88 3.52 0.13
C CYS A 87 15.81 4.48 -0.62
N SER A 88 16.08 4.17 -1.89
CA SER A 88 16.97 4.94 -2.78
C SER A 88 16.49 6.38 -3.06
N MET A 89 15.28 6.76 -2.69
CA MET A 89 14.72 8.12 -2.82
C MET A 89 14.62 8.86 -1.48
N GLY A 90 15.11 8.27 -0.39
CA GLY A 90 15.09 8.86 0.96
C GLY A 90 16.42 9.47 1.39
N SER A 91 16.55 9.74 2.69
CA SER A 91 17.75 10.35 3.29
C SER A 91 19.00 9.47 3.27
N HIS A 92 18.87 8.20 2.92
CA HIS A 92 19.94 7.18 2.94
C HIS A 92 20.57 6.93 4.32
N GLU A 93 19.92 7.33 5.41
CA GLU A 93 20.40 7.09 6.77
C GLU A 93 20.27 5.63 7.24
N GLY A 94 19.67 4.79 6.43
CA GLY A 94 19.45 3.38 6.72
C GLY A 94 18.59 3.17 7.97
N LEU A 95 18.91 2.12 8.75
CA LEU A 95 18.21 1.82 10.01
C LEU A 95 18.56 2.78 11.16
N ALA A 96 19.53 3.68 11.00
CA ALA A 96 19.87 4.71 11.98
C ALA A 96 18.93 5.93 11.91
N GLY A 97 18.21 6.13 10.79
CA GLY A 97 17.27 7.23 10.61
C GLY A 97 16.07 7.16 11.57
N GLU A 98 15.52 8.30 11.95
CA GLU A 98 14.40 8.36 12.92
C GLU A 98 13.15 7.59 12.46
N LYS A 99 12.85 7.62 11.18
CA LYS A 99 11.71 6.90 10.63
C LYS A 99 11.95 5.40 10.52
N SER A 100 13.20 4.99 10.35
CA SER A 100 13.60 3.59 10.38
C SER A 100 13.54 2.99 11.77
N LYS A 101 13.65 3.81 12.83
CA LYS A 101 13.44 3.36 14.23
C LYS A 101 12.05 2.76 14.42
N LEU A 102 11.05 3.18 13.63
CA LEU A 102 9.70 2.63 13.67
C LEU A 102 9.63 1.15 13.25
N PHE A 103 10.59 0.65 12.46
CA PHE A 103 10.73 -0.77 12.21
C PHE A 103 10.94 -1.56 13.52
N PHE A 104 11.70 -1.02 14.45
CA PHE A 104 11.94 -1.68 15.73
C PHE A 104 10.69 -1.76 16.61
N GLU A 105 9.70 -0.89 16.40
CA GLU A 105 8.39 -1.02 17.06
C GLU A 105 7.63 -2.25 16.57
N PHE A 106 7.72 -2.57 15.26
CA PHE A 106 7.15 -3.82 14.74
C PHE A 106 7.86 -5.04 15.33
N THR A 107 9.20 -5.01 15.43
CA THR A 107 9.94 -6.13 16.03
C THR A 107 9.67 -6.27 17.53
N ARG A 108 9.46 -5.15 18.24
CA ARG A 108 9.04 -5.15 19.65
C ARG A 108 7.66 -5.80 19.79
N ALA A 109 6.70 -5.39 18.97
CA ALA A 109 5.37 -6.01 18.94
C ALA A 109 5.45 -7.51 18.65
N LEU A 110 6.28 -7.93 17.67
CA LEU A 110 6.47 -9.34 17.34
C LEU A 110 6.98 -10.16 18.52
N LYS A 111 7.90 -9.59 19.31
CA LYS A 111 8.48 -10.24 20.52
C LYS A 111 7.52 -10.28 21.70
N GLU A 112 6.75 -9.21 21.92
CA GLU A 112 5.87 -9.06 23.09
C GLU A 112 4.52 -9.77 22.89
N VAL A 113 3.91 -9.65 21.70
CA VAL A 113 2.62 -10.28 21.35
C VAL A 113 2.81 -11.77 21.08
N LYS A 114 3.88 -12.18 20.39
CA LYS A 114 4.15 -13.52 19.89
C LYS A 114 2.96 -14.08 19.08
N PRO A 115 2.51 -13.34 18.05
CA PRO A 115 1.36 -13.74 17.27
C PRO A 115 1.64 -15.04 16.52
N ARG A 116 0.59 -15.82 16.25
CA ARG A 116 0.73 -17.05 15.45
C ARG A 116 1.20 -16.75 14.02
N TYR A 117 0.75 -15.62 13.45
CA TYR A 117 1.07 -15.17 12.10
C TYR A 117 1.50 -13.72 12.10
N PHE A 118 2.41 -13.40 11.20
CA PHE A 118 2.79 -12.01 10.94
C PHE A 118 2.97 -11.74 9.46
N LEU A 119 2.82 -10.48 9.08
CA LEU A 119 3.12 -9.95 7.75
C LEU A 119 3.72 -8.56 7.90
N PHE A 120 4.97 -8.41 7.48
CA PHE A 120 5.66 -7.13 7.40
C PHE A 120 5.99 -6.79 5.95
N GLU A 121 5.67 -5.57 5.51
CA GLU A 121 5.92 -5.10 4.14
C GLU A 121 6.91 -3.96 4.13
N ASN A 122 7.75 -3.91 3.10
CA ASN A 122 8.58 -2.74 2.84
C ASN A 122 8.97 -2.62 1.35
N ASN A 123 9.60 -1.50 0.98
CA ASN A 123 9.98 -1.19 -0.39
C ASN A 123 11.12 -2.11 -0.87
N ALA A 124 11.00 -2.64 -2.10
CA ALA A 124 12.03 -3.49 -2.70
C ALA A 124 13.30 -2.74 -3.14
N SER A 125 13.29 -1.39 -3.13
CA SER A 125 14.47 -0.58 -3.53
C SER A 125 15.46 -0.33 -2.40
N MET A 126 15.25 -0.93 -1.20
CA MET A 126 16.22 -0.83 -0.11
C MET A 126 17.54 -1.54 -0.44
N SER A 127 18.62 -1.14 0.23
CA SER A 127 19.92 -1.80 0.09
C SER A 127 19.87 -3.26 0.56
N LYS A 128 20.84 -4.06 0.09
CA LYS A 128 20.96 -5.46 0.53
C LYS A 128 21.21 -5.53 2.05
N GLU A 129 22.05 -4.67 2.57
CA GLU A 129 22.41 -4.58 3.99
C GLU A 129 21.15 -4.36 4.85
N ASN A 130 20.32 -3.37 4.49
CA ASN A 130 19.08 -3.09 5.21
C ASN A 130 18.10 -4.27 5.15
N ARG A 131 17.98 -4.92 3.99
CA ARG A 131 17.17 -6.12 3.83
C ARG A 131 17.64 -7.26 4.72
N ASP A 132 18.95 -7.52 4.74
CA ASP A 132 19.55 -8.61 5.51
C ASP A 132 19.37 -8.36 7.04
N ILE A 133 19.48 -7.10 7.48
CA ILE A 133 19.18 -6.74 8.86
C ILE A 133 17.70 -7.00 9.20
N ILE A 134 16.76 -6.53 8.36
CA ILE A 134 15.33 -6.78 8.58
C ILE A 134 15.07 -8.30 8.64
N SER A 135 15.63 -9.09 7.71
CA SER A 135 15.48 -10.54 7.68
C SER A 135 15.98 -11.21 8.97
N SER A 136 17.08 -10.71 9.54
CA SER A 136 17.61 -11.24 10.81
C SER A 136 16.65 -11.01 11.99
N TYR A 137 15.97 -9.87 12.02
CA TYR A 137 14.97 -9.57 13.06
C TYR A 137 13.66 -10.33 12.87
N MET A 138 13.25 -10.54 11.61
CA MET A 138 12.02 -11.26 11.25
C MET A 138 12.17 -12.78 11.34
N GLY A 139 13.40 -13.29 11.31
CA GLY A 139 13.70 -14.72 11.32
C GLY A 139 13.33 -15.45 10.02
N CYS A 140 13.14 -14.72 8.93
CA CYS A 140 12.85 -15.26 7.60
C CYS A 140 13.32 -14.33 6.50
N ASP A 141 13.55 -14.88 5.30
CA ASP A 141 13.80 -14.07 4.10
C ASP A 141 12.50 -13.49 3.52
N PRO A 142 12.56 -12.32 2.87
CA PRO A 142 11.40 -11.73 2.25
C PRO A 142 11.06 -12.40 0.91
N VAL A 143 9.76 -12.43 0.62
CA VAL A 143 9.26 -12.75 -0.72
C VAL A 143 9.07 -11.45 -1.49
N LEU A 144 9.65 -11.36 -2.70
CA LEU A 144 9.42 -10.24 -3.62
C LEU A 144 8.12 -10.49 -4.40
N ILE A 145 7.15 -9.58 -4.29
CA ILE A 145 5.96 -9.62 -5.13
C ILE A 145 5.84 -8.28 -5.88
N ASN A 146 5.50 -8.38 -7.16
CA ASN A 146 5.19 -7.22 -7.98
C ASN A 146 3.67 -7.07 -8.09
N SER A 147 3.13 -5.93 -7.69
CA SER A 147 1.69 -5.64 -7.84
C SER A 147 1.22 -5.72 -9.31
N ALA A 148 2.13 -5.65 -10.28
CA ALA A 148 1.80 -5.83 -11.69
C ALA A 148 1.13 -7.18 -11.99
N ASP A 149 1.34 -8.18 -11.16
CA ASP A 149 0.71 -9.48 -11.28
C ASP A 149 -0.74 -9.50 -10.80
N PHE A 150 -1.16 -8.47 -10.06
CA PHE A 150 -2.47 -8.36 -9.43
C PHE A 150 -3.27 -7.12 -9.85
N SER A 151 -2.60 -6.08 -10.39
CA SER A 151 -3.20 -4.78 -10.70
C SER A 151 -2.64 -4.16 -11.98
N ALA A 152 -3.20 -3.02 -12.37
CA ALA A 152 -2.68 -2.20 -13.48
C ALA A 152 -1.45 -1.35 -13.07
N GLN A 153 -0.75 -1.68 -12.00
CA GLN A 153 0.36 -0.91 -11.45
C GLN A 153 1.63 -1.76 -11.29
N VAL A 154 2.77 -1.25 -11.71
CA VAL A 154 4.07 -1.82 -11.38
C VAL A 154 4.49 -1.31 -10.01
N ARG A 155 4.52 -2.19 -9.00
CA ARG A 155 4.91 -1.85 -7.61
C ARG A 155 5.59 -3.06 -6.97
N LYS A 156 6.91 -3.06 -6.89
CA LYS A 156 7.70 -4.13 -6.27
C LYS A 156 7.82 -3.89 -4.77
N ARG A 157 7.49 -4.91 -3.97
CA ARG A 157 7.58 -4.89 -2.51
C ARG A 157 8.16 -6.17 -1.97
N LEU A 158 8.77 -6.07 -0.81
CA LEU A 158 9.29 -7.19 -0.03
C LEU A 158 8.33 -7.48 1.11
N TYR A 159 8.03 -8.76 1.31
CA TYR A 159 7.11 -9.25 2.32
C TYR A 159 7.79 -10.28 3.19
N TRP A 160 8.00 -9.97 4.47
CA TRP A 160 8.46 -10.91 5.49
C TRP A 160 7.24 -11.49 6.20
N THR A 161 7.08 -12.80 6.17
CA THR A 161 5.90 -13.45 6.75
C THR A 161 6.17 -14.93 7.01
N ASN A 162 5.49 -15.48 8.00
CA ASN A 162 5.39 -16.92 8.24
C ASN A 162 4.10 -17.52 7.68
N ILE A 163 3.28 -16.73 6.98
CA ILE A 163 2.09 -17.22 6.28
C ILE A 163 2.52 -17.90 4.99
N PRO A 164 2.11 -19.16 4.72
CA PRO A 164 2.41 -19.81 3.47
C PRO A 164 1.83 -19.06 2.27
N ILE A 165 2.69 -18.67 1.32
CA ILE A 165 2.26 -17.99 0.10
C ILE A 165 2.03 -19.04 -0.98
N ASN A 166 0.83 -19.09 -1.54
CA ASN A 166 0.50 -20.00 -2.64
C ASN A 166 1.08 -19.50 -3.96
N GLU A 167 1.31 -20.39 -4.90
CA GLU A 167 1.55 -20.01 -6.28
C GLU A 167 0.34 -19.29 -6.87
N TYR A 168 0.59 -18.42 -7.84
CA TYR A 168 -0.44 -17.65 -8.53
C TYR A 168 -0.06 -17.42 -10.00
N GLU A 169 -1.09 -17.29 -10.83
CA GLU A 169 -0.92 -16.85 -12.21
C GLU A 169 -1.08 -15.32 -12.29
N PRO A 170 -0.16 -14.62 -12.96
CA PRO A 170 -0.26 -13.18 -13.15
C PRO A 170 -1.55 -12.78 -13.90
N LYS A 171 -2.24 -11.79 -13.37
CA LYS A 171 -3.39 -11.17 -14.05
C LYS A 171 -2.88 -10.11 -15.03
N ASN A 172 -3.29 -10.19 -16.29
CA ASN A 172 -2.92 -9.22 -17.32
C ASN A 172 -3.77 -7.94 -17.25
N ILE A 173 -3.88 -7.34 -16.05
CA ILE A 173 -4.64 -6.10 -15.83
C ILE A 173 -3.79 -4.91 -16.28
N VAL A 174 -4.30 -4.10 -17.19
CA VAL A 174 -3.68 -2.87 -17.70
C VAL A 174 -4.56 -1.66 -17.38
N ILE A 175 -4.09 -0.45 -17.69
CA ILE A 175 -4.82 0.80 -17.41
C ILE A 175 -6.24 0.76 -18.01
N GLN A 176 -6.44 0.20 -19.21
CA GLN A 176 -7.75 0.05 -19.83
C GLN A 176 -8.78 -0.59 -18.90
N ASN A 177 -8.37 -1.55 -18.09
CA ASN A 177 -9.28 -2.31 -17.20
C ASN A 177 -9.74 -1.52 -15.98
N ILE A 178 -9.07 -0.40 -15.67
CA ILE A 178 -9.35 0.41 -14.49
C ILE A 178 -9.97 1.78 -14.83
N LEU A 179 -10.03 2.14 -16.11
CA LEU A 179 -10.59 3.43 -16.52
C LEU A 179 -12.04 3.56 -16.06
N GLN A 180 -12.37 4.72 -15.53
CA GLN A 180 -13.71 5.10 -15.09
C GLN A 180 -14.30 6.12 -16.06
N ASN A 181 -15.31 5.71 -16.83
CA ASN A 181 -15.86 6.54 -17.92
C ASN A 181 -16.88 7.58 -17.44
N ASP A 182 -17.53 7.33 -16.30
CA ASP A 182 -18.64 8.16 -15.80
C ASP A 182 -18.17 9.38 -14.97
N ILE A 183 -16.90 9.40 -14.58
CA ILE A 183 -16.31 10.50 -13.79
C ILE A 183 -15.35 11.29 -14.68
N PRO A 184 -15.54 12.63 -14.80
CA PRO A 184 -14.61 13.46 -15.57
C PRO A 184 -13.18 13.37 -15.05
N ARG A 185 -12.22 13.31 -15.97
CA ARG A 185 -10.79 13.44 -15.67
C ARG A 185 -10.32 14.85 -15.94
N GLU A 186 -9.33 15.33 -15.18
CA GLU A 186 -8.65 16.58 -15.52
C GLU A 186 -7.85 16.38 -16.81
N CYS A 187 -8.27 17.09 -17.88
CA CYS A 187 -7.53 17.11 -19.15
C CYS A 187 -6.30 18.00 -19.00
N LEU A 188 -5.16 17.46 -19.40
CA LEU A 188 -3.85 18.08 -19.27
C LEU A 188 -3.19 18.39 -20.62
N THR A 189 -3.93 18.20 -21.72
CA THR A 189 -3.36 18.22 -23.08
C THR A 189 -2.63 19.51 -23.38
N GLU A 190 -3.22 20.67 -23.08
CA GLU A 190 -2.56 21.97 -23.28
C GLU A 190 -1.29 22.11 -22.43
N LYS A 191 -1.40 21.76 -21.13
CA LYS A 191 -0.25 21.82 -20.19
C LYS A 191 0.88 20.90 -20.65
N ILE A 192 0.56 19.67 -21.05
CA ILE A 192 1.56 18.70 -21.50
C ILE A 192 2.19 19.12 -22.82
N ASN A 193 1.39 19.56 -23.81
CA ASN A 193 1.93 20.02 -25.08
C ASN A 193 2.81 21.26 -24.89
N LYS A 194 2.39 22.21 -24.08
CA LYS A 194 3.15 23.43 -23.80
C LYS A 194 4.43 23.16 -23.01
N TYR A 195 4.40 22.26 -22.03
CA TYR A 195 5.47 22.13 -21.03
C TYR A 195 6.29 20.85 -21.13
N VAL A 196 5.71 19.70 -21.45
CA VAL A 196 6.46 18.43 -21.58
C VAL A 196 7.24 18.40 -22.87
N PHE A 197 6.73 19.00 -23.94
CA PHE A 197 7.41 19.05 -25.24
C PHE A 197 8.27 20.31 -25.42
N SER A 198 7.98 21.43 -24.74
CA SER A 198 8.83 22.62 -24.72
C SER A 198 10.02 22.50 -23.75
N GLY A 199 9.95 21.62 -22.76
CA GLY A 199 11.00 21.41 -21.77
C GLY A 199 10.92 22.34 -20.55
N GLU A 200 9.91 23.22 -20.45
CA GLU A 200 9.76 24.15 -19.31
C GLU A 200 8.34 24.21 -18.77
N TYR A 201 8.20 24.17 -17.46
CA TYR A 201 6.97 24.43 -16.73
C TYR A 201 7.24 25.43 -15.61
N GLU A 202 6.56 26.58 -15.64
CA GLU A 202 6.70 27.65 -14.64
C GLU A 202 8.17 28.03 -14.36
N GLY A 203 8.99 28.15 -15.42
CA GLY A 203 10.42 28.47 -15.30
C GLY A 203 11.32 27.33 -14.76
N ARG A 204 10.78 26.14 -14.59
CA ARG A 204 11.54 24.95 -14.19
C ARG A 204 11.67 23.98 -15.36
N LYS A 205 12.89 23.48 -15.62
CA LYS A 205 13.08 22.40 -16.59
C LYS A 205 12.28 21.19 -16.17
N ILE A 206 11.35 20.75 -17.05
CA ILE A 206 10.67 19.48 -16.85
C ILE A 206 11.66 18.38 -17.12
N GLU A 207 12.05 17.67 -16.07
CA GLU A 207 12.95 16.54 -16.18
C GLU A 207 12.38 15.46 -17.12
N LYS A 208 13.26 14.71 -17.77
CA LYS A 208 12.98 13.49 -18.57
C LYS A 208 11.96 12.54 -17.91
N THR A 209 11.84 12.62 -16.60
CA THR A 209 10.99 11.81 -15.73
C THR A 209 9.49 12.01 -15.98
N THR A 210 9.02 13.22 -16.32
CA THR A 210 7.59 13.45 -16.61
C THR A 210 7.16 12.73 -17.89
N ARG A 211 8.02 12.71 -18.93
CA ARG A 211 7.77 11.92 -20.15
C ARG A 211 7.64 10.43 -19.84
N ASN A 212 8.48 9.92 -18.93
CA ASN A 212 8.42 8.52 -18.48
C ASN A 212 7.20 8.21 -17.59
N SER A 213 6.42 9.20 -17.18
CA SER A 213 5.22 9.04 -16.37
C SER A 213 3.95 8.83 -17.19
N ILE A 214 3.99 9.17 -18.48
CA ILE A 214 2.85 8.99 -19.39
C ILE A 214 2.73 7.52 -19.75
N ARG A 215 1.52 6.98 -19.64
CA ARG A 215 1.18 5.60 -19.98
C ARG A 215 -0.08 5.56 -20.83
N THR A 216 -0.10 4.62 -21.78
CA THR A 216 -1.29 4.34 -22.60
C THR A 216 -2.19 3.31 -21.92
N PRO A 217 -3.47 3.17 -22.36
CA PRO A 217 -4.41 2.20 -21.79
C PRO A 217 -3.91 0.75 -21.79
N GLU A 218 -3.10 0.36 -22.76
CA GLU A 218 -2.56 -1.00 -22.94
C GLU A 218 -1.38 -1.29 -22.00
N GLN A 219 -0.88 -0.27 -21.30
CA GLN A 219 0.26 -0.36 -20.40
C GLN A 219 -0.17 -0.48 -18.94
N LYS A 220 0.78 -0.84 -18.10
CA LYS A 220 0.65 -0.72 -16.65
C LYS A 220 1.13 0.65 -16.18
N SER A 221 0.46 1.22 -15.19
CA SER A 221 0.87 2.43 -14.50
C SER A 221 2.21 2.23 -13.76
N ARG A 222 2.87 3.33 -13.47
CA ARG A 222 3.99 3.36 -12.53
C ARG A 222 3.49 3.14 -11.11
N THR A 223 4.43 2.90 -10.19
CA THR A 223 4.17 2.88 -8.75
C THR A 223 3.49 4.19 -8.30
N ILE A 224 2.34 4.09 -7.68
CA ILE A 224 1.70 5.22 -7.00
C ILE A 224 2.50 5.51 -5.72
N CYS A 225 2.85 6.79 -5.55
CA CYS A 225 3.47 7.34 -4.35
C CYS A 225 2.59 8.47 -3.79
N THR A 226 2.92 8.97 -2.65
CA THR A 226 2.22 10.09 -1.97
C THR A 226 2.05 11.34 -2.83
N HIS A 227 2.97 11.56 -3.78
CA HIS A 227 2.98 12.73 -4.67
C HIS A 227 2.51 12.44 -6.10
N SER A 228 1.89 11.28 -6.36
CA SER A 228 1.50 10.85 -7.72
C SER A 228 0.43 11.73 -8.36
N TYR A 229 -0.33 12.47 -7.56
CA TYR A 229 -1.26 13.47 -8.08
C TYR A 229 -0.55 14.72 -8.64
N ASN A 230 0.68 14.98 -8.23
CA ASN A 230 1.45 16.14 -8.69
C ASN A 230 2.32 15.77 -9.89
N LEU A 231 1.99 16.29 -11.08
CA LEU A 231 2.74 16.01 -12.32
C LEU A 231 4.14 16.62 -12.36
N SER A 232 4.40 17.66 -11.56
CA SER A 232 5.75 18.23 -11.46
C SER A 232 6.70 17.39 -10.59
N SER A 233 6.20 16.34 -9.95
CA SER A 233 7.02 15.39 -9.20
C SER A 233 7.45 14.22 -10.09
N ASN A 234 8.61 13.64 -9.78
CA ASN A 234 9.11 12.41 -10.41
C ASN A 234 8.16 11.20 -10.25
N ALA A 235 7.14 11.32 -9.42
CA ALA A 235 6.15 10.30 -9.12
C ALA A 235 4.79 10.54 -9.80
N GLY A 236 4.64 11.59 -10.60
CA GLY A 236 3.38 11.93 -11.26
C GLY A 236 2.87 10.80 -12.16
N VAL A 237 1.55 10.62 -12.21
CA VAL A 237 0.86 9.64 -13.07
C VAL A 237 -0.01 10.38 -14.08
N CYS A 238 0.15 10.02 -15.36
CA CYS A 238 -0.61 10.61 -16.46
C CYS A 238 -0.98 9.52 -17.47
N PHE A 239 -2.22 9.51 -17.94
CA PHE A 239 -2.71 8.62 -18.98
C PHE A 239 -2.84 9.36 -20.30
N LYS A 240 -2.33 8.76 -21.39
CA LYS A 240 -2.57 9.19 -22.76
C LYS A 240 -3.69 8.35 -23.34
N ILE A 241 -4.86 8.93 -23.60
CA ILE A 241 -6.03 8.27 -24.17
C ILE A 241 -6.34 8.96 -25.52
N GLY A 242 -6.14 8.24 -26.61
CA GLY A 242 -6.17 8.84 -27.94
C GLY A 242 -5.06 9.89 -28.08
N ASN A 243 -5.44 11.10 -28.46
CA ASN A 243 -4.52 12.25 -28.62
C ASN A 243 -4.45 13.16 -27.39
N GLU A 244 -5.14 12.81 -26.30
CA GLU A 244 -5.25 13.63 -25.11
C GLU A 244 -4.56 13.01 -23.92
N TYR A 245 -4.19 13.89 -22.96
CA TYR A 245 -3.50 13.50 -21.73
C TYR A 245 -4.38 13.81 -20.53
N TYR A 246 -4.51 12.86 -19.63
CA TYR A 246 -5.41 12.95 -18.48
C TYR A 246 -4.69 12.59 -17.19
N LYS A 247 -5.03 13.29 -16.14
CA LYS A 247 -4.72 12.88 -14.78
C LYS A 247 -5.75 11.83 -14.35
N PRO A 248 -5.34 10.71 -13.74
CA PRO A 248 -6.29 9.76 -13.17
C PRO A 248 -7.21 10.45 -12.18
N ASN A 249 -8.49 10.08 -12.18
CA ASN A 249 -9.43 10.50 -11.16
C ASN A 249 -9.24 9.67 -9.86
N GLN A 250 -9.97 10.01 -8.79
CA GLN A 250 -9.77 9.38 -7.48
C GLN A 250 -10.06 7.88 -7.51
N VAL A 251 -11.12 7.46 -8.19
CA VAL A 251 -11.49 6.04 -8.33
C VAL A 251 -10.43 5.25 -9.09
N GLU A 252 -9.83 5.84 -10.11
CA GLU A 252 -8.76 5.18 -10.87
C GLU A 252 -7.49 5.00 -10.03
N PHE A 253 -7.16 5.96 -9.15
CA PHE A 253 -6.09 5.78 -8.15
C PHE A 253 -6.42 4.65 -7.16
N GLU A 254 -7.66 4.56 -6.69
CA GLU A 254 -8.13 3.46 -5.83
C GLU A 254 -8.00 2.10 -6.52
N ARG A 255 -8.47 2.00 -7.77
CA ARG A 255 -8.39 0.77 -8.59
C ARG A 255 -6.95 0.33 -8.87
N LEU A 256 -6.00 1.27 -9.02
CA LEU A 256 -4.58 0.95 -9.15
C LEU A 256 -4.03 0.25 -7.91
N GLN A 257 -4.55 0.55 -6.72
CA GLN A 257 -4.22 -0.16 -5.47
C GLN A 257 -5.20 -1.30 -5.17
N THR A 258 -6.09 -1.61 -6.12
CA THR A 258 -7.13 -2.63 -5.97
C THR A 258 -8.04 -2.39 -4.74
N LEU A 259 -8.23 -1.12 -4.36
CA LEU A 259 -9.22 -0.70 -3.37
C LEU A 259 -10.64 -0.74 -3.98
N PRO A 260 -11.69 -0.80 -3.16
CA PRO A 260 -13.05 -0.57 -3.63
C PRO A 260 -13.21 0.85 -4.21
N ASP A 261 -14.12 1.02 -5.17
CA ASP A 261 -14.46 2.35 -5.70
C ASP A 261 -15.02 3.24 -4.58
N ASN A 262 -14.64 4.53 -4.61
CA ASN A 262 -15.04 5.55 -3.63
C ASN A 262 -14.56 5.29 -2.19
N TYR A 263 -13.59 4.39 -1.99
CA TYR A 263 -13.04 4.06 -0.69
C TYR A 263 -12.49 5.27 0.07
N THR A 264 -11.91 6.23 -0.65
CA THR A 264 -11.31 7.45 -0.10
C THR A 264 -12.16 8.70 -0.31
N SER A 265 -13.45 8.55 -0.68
CA SER A 265 -14.36 9.64 -1.06
C SER A 265 -14.55 10.74 -0.01
N VAL A 266 -14.27 10.46 1.26
CA VAL A 266 -14.31 11.43 2.38
C VAL A 266 -13.18 12.43 2.38
N LEU A 267 -12.22 12.29 1.46
CA LEU A 267 -11.06 13.17 1.33
C LEU A 267 -11.02 13.85 -0.04
N PRO A 268 -10.49 15.08 -0.11
CA PRO A 268 -10.09 15.66 -1.39
C PRO A 268 -9.02 14.81 -2.06
N ILE A 269 -9.05 14.73 -3.40
CA ILE A 269 -8.21 13.82 -4.20
C ILE A 269 -6.70 13.87 -3.86
N LYS A 270 -6.14 15.05 -3.57
CA LYS A 270 -4.71 15.15 -3.19
C LYS A 270 -4.39 14.40 -1.90
N LYS A 271 -5.28 14.52 -0.90
CA LYS A 271 -5.14 13.82 0.38
C LYS A 271 -5.44 12.32 0.23
N ALA A 272 -6.41 11.97 -0.59
CA ALA A 272 -6.74 10.60 -0.93
C ALA A 272 -5.54 9.90 -1.59
N VAL A 273 -4.92 10.50 -2.61
CA VAL A 273 -3.75 9.94 -3.31
C VAL A 273 -2.54 9.82 -2.38
N PHE A 274 -2.37 10.72 -1.40
CA PHE A 274 -1.35 10.56 -0.37
C PHE A 274 -1.55 9.26 0.43
N GLY A 275 -2.76 9.02 0.94
CA GLY A 275 -3.10 7.79 1.67
C GLY A 275 -3.00 6.54 0.80
N ILE A 276 -3.51 6.59 -0.44
CA ILE A 276 -3.44 5.49 -1.43
C ILE A 276 -1.97 5.14 -1.74
N GLY A 277 -1.11 6.16 -1.91
CA GLY A 277 0.32 5.98 -2.21
C GLY A 277 1.11 5.30 -1.10
N ASN A 278 0.75 5.57 0.17
CA ASN A 278 1.30 4.88 1.34
C ASN A 278 0.67 3.50 1.55
N GLY A 279 -0.54 3.27 1.04
CA GLY A 279 -1.27 2.04 1.22
C GLY A 279 -0.69 0.84 0.45
N TRP A 280 -1.21 -0.33 0.76
CA TRP A 280 -0.87 -1.58 0.10
C TRP A 280 -1.73 -1.81 -1.15
N THR A 281 -1.19 -2.57 -2.11
CA THR A 281 -2.03 -3.18 -3.16
C THR A 281 -2.82 -4.32 -2.53
N VAL A 282 -4.12 -4.11 -2.34
CA VAL A 282 -4.99 -4.97 -1.52
C VAL A 282 -5.00 -6.41 -2.02
N ASP A 283 -5.04 -6.64 -3.34
CA ASP A 283 -5.06 -8.00 -3.91
C ASP A 283 -3.79 -8.80 -3.60
N VAL A 284 -2.63 -8.14 -3.47
CA VAL A 284 -1.39 -8.81 -3.06
C VAL A 284 -1.51 -9.29 -1.61
N ILE A 285 -1.95 -8.40 -0.72
CA ILE A 285 -2.12 -8.75 0.70
C ILE A 285 -3.19 -9.83 0.87
N ALA A 286 -4.32 -9.71 0.17
CA ALA A 286 -5.38 -10.73 0.18
C ALA A 286 -4.87 -12.08 -0.30
N HIS A 287 -3.98 -12.11 -1.31
CA HIS A 287 -3.35 -13.34 -1.79
C HIS A 287 -2.50 -13.99 -0.70
N ILE A 288 -1.63 -13.22 -0.04
CA ILE A 288 -0.80 -13.72 1.09
C ILE A 288 -1.70 -14.25 2.20
N LEU A 289 -2.71 -13.47 2.62
CA LEU A 289 -3.61 -13.84 3.71
C LEU A 289 -4.46 -15.09 3.44
N LYS A 290 -4.68 -15.47 2.17
CA LYS A 290 -5.34 -16.75 1.84
C LYS A 290 -4.58 -17.97 2.39
N GLY A 291 -3.28 -17.87 2.64
CA GLY A 291 -2.49 -18.90 3.30
C GLY A 291 -2.93 -19.22 4.73
N LEU A 292 -3.67 -18.32 5.39
CA LEU A 292 -4.23 -18.53 6.73
C LEU A 292 -5.35 -19.59 6.78
N LYS A 293 -5.88 -20.00 5.62
CA LYS A 293 -7.00 -20.97 5.52
C LYS A 293 -6.54 -22.43 5.55
N ARG A 294 -5.25 -22.69 5.73
CA ARG A 294 -4.67 -24.05 5.78
C ARG A 294 -4.61 -24.62 7.19
#